data_bacac4645697310b566103959160bdf7
#
_entry.id   bacac4645697310b566103959160bdf7
#
_cell.length_a   1.000
_cell.length_b   1.000
_cell.length_c   1.000
_cell.angle_alpha   90.00
_cell.angle_beta   90.00
_cell.angle_gamma   90.00
#
_symmetry.space_group_name_H-M   'P 1'
#
loop_
_entity.id
_entity.type
_entity.pdbx_description
1 polymer ?
#
loop_
_entity_poly.entity_id
_entity_poly.type
_entity_poly.pdbx_seq_one_letter_code
_entity_poly.pdbx_strand_id
1 'polypeptide(L)'
;MKTYRLLLGSGSPRRRELIESLGWSFQKVSIHCAEDHPDALQGEEIASYLAKKKSMAYSGQLGPDELLLTADTVVWHQGLHLAKPEDRQEAISMLGRLSGSIHEVITGVAIRTAENIKVFSETTRVHFCPLKDEQIEFYVDHYRPFDKAGAYGIQEWIGMTGIPKIEGCYFNVVGLPVQRLVTEIDRSGIGIAKNH
;
A
#
# COMPACT_ATOMS: atom_id res chain seq x y z
N MET A 1 25.41 -5.09 -13.34
CA MET A 1 24.31 -4.89 -12.39
C MET A 1 24.09 -6.22 -11.70
N LYS A 2 24.09 -6.26 -10.37
CA LYS A 2 23.90 -7.50 -9.60
C LYS A 2 22.41 -7.86 -9.62
N THR A 3 22.07 -9.13 -9.93
CA THR A 3 20.68 -9.59 -9.95
C THR A 3 20.32 -10.21 -8.62
N TYR A 4 19.17 -9.80 -8.06
CA TYR A 4 18.66 -10.27 -6.79
C TYR A 4 17.40 -11.10 -6.96
N ARG A 5 17.23 -12.09 -6.07
CA ARG A 5 15.99 -12.81 -5.86
C ARG A 5 15.07 -11.97 -4.97
N LEU A 6 13.89 -11.64 -5.46
CA LEU A 6 12.92 -10.84 -4.73
C LEU A 6 12.15 -11.68 -3.71
N LEU A 7 12.16 -11.26 -2.46
CA LEU A 7 11.30 -11.75 -1.40
C LEU A 7 10.18 -10.72 -1.16
N LEU A 8 8.92 -11.10 -1.36
CA LEU A 8 7.78 -10.22 -1.13
C LEU A 8 7.18 -10.47 0.26
N GLY A 9 7.45 -9.57 1.19
CA GLY A 9 6.91 -9.55 2.56
C GLY A 9 5.56 -8.86 2.64
N SER A 10 4.56 -9.38 1.92
CA SER A 10 3.22 -8.81 1.92
C SER A 10 2.14 -9.88 1.79
N GLY A 11 1.09 -9.76 2.61
CA GLY A 11 -0.13 -10.55 2.48
C GLY A 11 -1.12 -10.02 1.44
N SER A 12 -0.91 -8.81 0.91
CA SER A 12 -1.83 -8.15 -0.03
C SER A 12 -1.84 -8.83 -1.40
N PRO A 13 -3.00 -9.34 -1.87
CA PRO A 13 -3.13 -9.87 -3.23
C PRO A 13 -2.81 -8.82 -4.30
N ARG A 14 -3.24 -7.56 -4.08
CA ARG A 14 -3.03 -6.43 -4.99
C ARG A 14 -1.54 -6.14 -5.23
N ARG A 15 -0.72 -6.16 -4.18
CA ARG A 15 0.74 -5.97 -4.30
C ARG A 15 1.39 -7.11 -5.07
N ARG A 16 0.93 -8.33 -4.85
CA ARG A 16 1.40 -9.50 -5.59
C ARG A 16 1.13 -9.34 -7.09
N GLU A 17 -0.12 -9.01 -7.47
CA GLU A 17 -0.52 -8.80 -8.85
C GLU A 17 0.29 -7.69 -9.53
N LEU A 18 0.59 -6.60 -8.80
CA LEU A 18 1.42 -5.52 -9.32
C LEU A 18 2.87 -5.97 -9.59
N ILE A 19 3.45 -6.78 -8.71
CA ILE A 19 4.81 -7.34 -8.92
C ILE A 19 4.81 -8.35 -10.07
N GLU A 20 3.79 -9.21 -10.17
CA GLU A 20 3.61 -10.14 -11.29
C GLU A 20 3.52 -9.39 -12.63
N SER A 21 2.79 -8.28 -12.65
CA SER A 21 2.64 -7.42 -13.85
C SER A 21 3.96 -6.77 -14.32
N LEU A 22 4.96 -6.63 -13.43
CA LEU A 22 6.31 -6.20 -13.79
C LEU A 22 7.14 -7.32 -14.44
N GLY A 23 6.63 -8.55 -14.50
CA GLY A 23 7.37 -9.72 -14.95
C GLY A 23 8.49 -10.13 -14.00
N TRP A 24 8.46 -9.68 -12.75
CA TRP A 24 9.47 -10.03 -11.76
C TRP A 24 9.16 -11.37 -11.10
N SER A 25 10.18 -12.20 -11.00
CA SER A 25 10.13 -13.42 -10.20
C SER A 25 10.26 -13.07 -8.72
N PHE A 26 9.40 -13.59 -7.87
CA PHE A 26 9.46 -13.40 -6.43
C PHE A 26 9.05 -14.62 -5.63
N GLN A 27 9.52 -14.67 -4.40
CA GLN A 27 9.08 -15.63 -3.39
C GLN A 27 8.28 -14.87 -2.32
N LYS A 28 7.06 -15.33 -2.02
CA LYS A 28 6.28 -14.78 -0.90
C LYS A 28 6.88 -15.23 0.42
N VAL A 29 7.07 -14.30 1.34
CA VAL A 29 7.48 -14.56 2.72
C VAL A 29 6.46 -14.02 3.71
N SER A 30 6.22 -14.76 4.79
CA SER A 30 5.30 -14.33 5.83
C SER A 30 6.01 -13.42 6.83
N ILE A 31 5.37 -12.32 7.16
CA ILE A 31 5.86 -11.37 8.17
C ILE A 31 4.71 -11.12 9.15
N HIS A 32 4.93 -11.46 10.40
CA HIS A 32 4.00 -11.15 11.49
C HIS A 32 4.46 -9.87 12.18
N CYS A 33 3.70 -8.79 11.99
CA CYS A 33 4.02 -7.49 12.53
C CYS A 33 2.73 -6.73 12.85
N ALA A 34 2.62 -6.24 14.08
CA ALA A 34 1.50 -5.36 14.44
C ALA A 34 1.60 -4.03 13.66
N GLU A 35 0.47 -3.52 13.19
CA GLU A 35 0.38 -2.27 12.40
C GLU A 35 0.20 -1.04 13.31
N ASP A 36 0.71 -1.11 14.55
CA ASP A 36 0.77 0.01 15.50
C ASP A 36 1.96 0.93 15.19
N HIS A 37 1.78 2.21 15.46
CA HIS A 37 2.79 3.25 15.28
C HIS A 37 2.73 4.27 16.43
N PRO A 38 3.82 5.03 16.70
CA PRO A 38 3.79 6.14 17.65
C PRO A 38 2.76 7.20 17.26
N ASP A 39 2.01 7.73 18.24
CA ASP A 39 0.96 8.74 18.03
C ASP A 39 1.47 10.07 17.45
N ALA A 40 2.76 10.36 17.62
CA ALA A 40 3.39 11.56 17.10
C ALA A 40 3.58 11.55 15.57
N LEU A 41 3.54 10.37 14.93
CA LEU A 41 3.76 10.23 13.48
C LEU A 41 2.50 10.61 12.70
N GLN A 42 2.69 11.21 11.53
CA GLN A 42 1.61 11.64 10.65
C GLN A 42 1.87 11.22 9.20
N GLY A 43 0.80 10.93 8.47
CA GLY A 43 0.80 10.73 7.02
C GLY A 43 1.96 9.86 6.51
N GLU A 44 2.92 10.47 5.82
CA GLU A 44 4.08 9.78 5.22
C GLU A 44 5.00 9.11 6.25
N GLU A 45 5.10 9.68 7.45
CA GLU A 45 5.92 9.12 8.52
C GLU A 45 5.35 7.78 8.98
N ILE A 46 4.01 7.69 9.10
CA ILE A 46 3.32 6.43 9.46
C ILE A 46 3.59 5.37 8.39
N ALA A 47 3.34 5.68 7.12
CA ALA A 47 3.50 4.72 6.02
C ALA A 47 4.95 4.21 5.92
N SER A 48 5.93 5.12 6.00
CA SER A 48 7.36 4.80 5.99
C SER A 48 7.78 3.98 7.21
N TYR A 49 7.31 4.36 8.39
CA TYR A 49 7.56 3.63 9.63
C TYR A 49 7.04 2.19 9.56
N LEU A 50 5.78 2.00 9.15
CA LEU A 50 5.15 0.67 9.07
C LEU A 50 5.83 -0.21 8.02
N ALA A 51 6.18 0.34 6.85
CA ALA A 51 6.93 -0.39 5.84
C ALA A 51 8.28 -0.86 6.36
N LYS A 52 9.03 0.02 7.04
CA LYS A 52 10.31 -0.31 7.68
C LYS A 52 10.14 -1.33 8.81
N LYS A 53 9.15 -1.12 9.68
CA LYS A 53 8.83 -2.03 10.79
C LYS A 53 8.56 -3.45 10.29
N LYS A 54 7.74 -3.59 9.23
CA LYS A 54 7.49 -4.88 8.57
C LYS A 54 8.79 -5.50 8.05
N SER A 55 9.64 -4.72 7.40
CA SER A 55 10.93 -5.20 6.90
C SER A 55 11.84 -5.72 8.01
N MET A 56 11.88 -5.02 9.14
CA MET A 56 12.71 -5.40 10.30
C MET A 56 12.13 -6.61 11.05
N ALA A 57 10.81 -6.83 11.00
CA ALA A 57 10.13 -7.97 11.62
C ALA A 57 10.32 -9.30 10.84
N TYR A 58 10.91 -9.26 9.65
CA TYR A 58 11.25 -10.50 8.94
C TYR A 58 12.32 -11.27 9.71
N SER A 59 11.95 -12.47 10.16
CA SER A 59 12.79 -13.33 11.01
C SER A 59 13.83 -14.13 10.23
N GLY A 60 13.71 -14.21 8.89
CA GLY A 60 14.70 -14.87 8.04
C GLY A 60 15.98 -14.04 7.89
N GLN A 61 17.10 -14.72 7.69
CA GLN A 61 18.35 -14.08 7.32
C GLN A 61 18.38 -13.88 5.80
N LEU A 62 18.62 -12.63 5.35
CA LEU A 62 18.77 -12.34 3.93
C LEU A 62 20.12 -12.83 3.42
N GLY A 63 20.10 -13.63 2.37
CA GLY A 63 21.29 -14.01 1.63
C GLY A 63 21.90 -12.82 0.86
N PRO A 64 23.13 -12.95 0.38
CA PRO A 64 23.85 -11.86 -0.32
C PRO A 64 23.18 -11.44 -1.62
N ASP A 65 22.32 -12.30 -2.19
CA ASP A 65 21.60 -12.08 -3.46
C ASP A 65 20.07 -12.00 -3.24
N GLU A 66 19.63 -11.68 -2.03
CA GLU A 66 18.21 -11.54 -1.70
C GLU A 66 17.85 -10.10 -1.41
N LEU A 67 16.68 -9.71 -1.89
CA LEU A 67 16.08 -8.40 -1.68
C LEU A 67 14.68 -8.59 -1.12
N LEU A 68 14.46 -8.10 0.10
CA LEU A 68 13.15 -8.09 0.74
C LEU A 68 12.42 -6.78 0.43
N LEU A 69 11.22 -6.92 -0.13
CA LEU A 69 10.29 -5.82 -0.37
C LEU A 69 9.12 -5.89 0.61
N THR A 70 8.94 -4.82 1.37
CA THR A 70 7.76 -4.63 2.22
C THR A 70 7.11 -3.29 1.93
N ALA A 71 5.82 -3.17 2.16
CA ALA A 71 5.09 -1.92 1.99
C ALA A 71 3.91 -1.83 2.94
N ASP A 72 3.52 -0.58 3.24
CA ASP A 72 2.30 -0.28 3.96
C ASP A 72 1.56 0.89 3.31
N THR A 73 0.23 0.86 3.36
CA THR A 73 -0.61 1.90 2.75
C THR A 73 -1.51 2.50 3.81
N VAL A 74 -1.43 3.81 3.92
CA VAL A 74 -2.17 4.65 4.87
C VAL A 74 -3.15 5.52 4.09
N VAL A 75 -4.38 5.62 4.56
CA VAL A 75 -5.35 6.64 4.13
C VAL A 75 -5.37 7.74 5.18
N TRP A 76 -5.03 8.96 4.77
CA TRP A 76 -4.91 10.13 5.63
C TRP A 76 -5.93 11.19 5.24
N HIS A 77 -6.83 11.54 6.18
CA HIS A 77 -7.89 12.49 5.93
C HIS A 77 -8.07 13.45 7.12
N GLN A 78 -7.91 14.75 6.89
CA GLN A 78 -8.12 15.80 7.91
C GLN A 78 -7.40 15.54 9.24
N GLY A 79 -6.14 15.11 9.18
CA GLY A 79 -5.34 14.83 10.38
C GLY A 79 -5.61 13.45 11.01
N LEU A 80 -6.41 12.59 10.37
CA LEU A 80 -6.76 11.27 10.88
C LEU A 80 -6.23 10.16 9.98
N HIS A 81 -5.66 9.12 10.58
CA HIS A 81 -5.34 7.86 9.93
C HIS A 81 -6.61 6.99 9.88
N LEU A 82 -7.11 6.75 8.67
CA LEU A 82 -8.22 5.83 8.45
C LEU A 82 -7.66 4.42 8.18
N ALA A 83 -7.56 3.62 9.21
CA ALA A 83 -7.09 2.24 9.15
C ALA A 83 -8.09 1.32 8.43
N LYS A 84 -7.92 0.01 8.55
CA LYS A 84 -8.92 -0.96 8.07
C LYS A 84 -10.12 -0.95 9.01
N PRO A 85 -11.35 -0.90 8.50
CA PRO A 85 -12.54 -0.94 9.36
C PRO A 85 -12.69 -2.30 10.03
N GLU A 86 -13.12 -2.31 11.29
CA GLU A 86 -13.36 -3.52 12.07
C GLU A 86 -14.67 -4.20 11.66
N ASP A 87 -15.67 -3.39 11.25
CA ASP A 87 -17.01 -3.88 10.92
C ASP A 87 -17.69 -3.05 9.80
N ARG A 88 -18.92 -3.45 9.47
CA ARG A 88 -19.78 -2.79 8.48
C ARG A 88 -20.04 -1.31 8.82
N GLN A 89 -20.34 -1.04 10.08
CA GLN A 89 -20.73 0.32 10.50
C GLN A 89 -19.55 1.29 10.43
N GLU A 90 -18.38 0.82 10.80
CA GLU A 90 -17.14 1.60 10.68
C GLU A 90 -16.79 1.85 9.22
N ALA A 91 -16.93 0.83 8.34
CA ALA A 91 -16.72 1.02 6.90
C ALA A 91 -17.64 2.08 6.30
N ILE A 92 -18.95 2.06 6.65
CA ILE A 92 -19.91 3.08 6.23
C ILE A 92 -19.51 4.47 6.75
N SER A 93 -19.14 4.56 8.02
CA SER A 93 -18.69 5.82 8.63
C SER A 93 -17.44 6.39 7.95
N MET A 94 -16.45 5.54 7.64
CA MET A 94 -15.23 5.96 6.91
C MET A 94 -15.57 6.51 5.53
N LEU A 95 -16.39 5.79 4.75
CA LEU A 95 -16.79 6.24 3.42
C LEU A 95 -17.64 7.51 3.46
N GLY A 96 -18.49 7.66 4.46
CA GLY A 96 -19.24 8.89 4.72
C GLY A 96 -18.31 10.08 4.94
N ARG A 97 -17.22 9.92 5.69
CA ARG A 97 -16.20 10.96 5.89
C ARG A 97 -15.44 11.32 4.61
N LEU A 98 -15.18 10.34 3.76
CA LEU A 98 -14.47 10.53 2.49
C LEU A 98 -15.37 11.12 1.40
N SER A 99 -16.70 10.93 1.49
CA SER A 99 -17.68 11.43 0.52
C SER A 99 -17.57 12.95 0.34
N GLY A 100 -17.49 13.40 -0.92
CA GLY A 100 -17.40 14.82 -1.26
C GLY A 100 -16.11 15.52 -0.81
N SER A 101 -15.07 14.76 -0.45
CA SER A 101 -13.84 15.32 0.11
C SER A 101 -12.59 14.86 -0.66
N ILE A 102 -11.44 15.44 -0.30
CA ILE A 102 -10.13 15.05 -0.78
C ILE A 102 -9.36 14.43 0.38
N HIS A 103 -8.74 13.30 0.13
CA HIS A 103 -7.85 12.64 1.08
C HIS A 103 -6.55 12.20 0.43
N GLU A 104 -5.59 11.80 1.22
CA GLU A 104 -4.30 11.31 0.76
C GLU A 104 -4.21 9.80 0.97
N VAL A 105 -3.72 9.10 -0.05
CA VAL A 105 -3.30 7.71 0.05
C VAL A 105 -1.79 7.68 -0.06
N ILE A 106 -1.15 7.16 0.97
CA ILE A 106 0.28 7.19 1.12
C ILE A 106 0.78 5.76 1.27
N THR A 107 1.62 5.32 0.35
CA THR A 107 2.27 4.02 0.47
C THR A 107 3.74 4.18 0.78
N GLY A 108 4.14 3.72 1.96
CA GLY A 108 5.52 3.51 2.33
C GLY A 108 6.05 2.20 1.76
N VAL A 109 7.30 2.21 1.30
CA VAL A 109 7.98 1.05 0.74
C VAL A 109 9.35 0.92 1.38
N ALA A 110 9.73 -0.28 1.79
CA ALA A 110 11.08 -0.59 2.22
C ALA A 110 11.68 -1.69 1.34
N ILE A 111 12.88 -1.41 0.84
CA ILE A 111 13.72 -2.33 0.07
C ILE A 111 14.92 -2.65 0.94
N ARG A 112 15.09 -3.92 1.31
CA ARG A 112 16.16 -4.36 2.20
C ARG A 112 16.99 -5.46 1.57
N THR A 113 18.32 -5.29 1.59
CA THR A 113 19.32 -6.33 1.32
C THR A 113 19.97 -6.78 2.63
N ALA A 114 20.90 -7.71 2.57
CA ALA A 114 21.67 -8.10 3.75
C ALA A 114 22.46 -6.93 4.38
N GLU A 115 22.85 -5.94 3.58
CA GLU A 115 23.71 -4.85 4.00
C GLU A 115 22.98 -3.53 4.26
N ASN A 116 21.88 -3.26 3.51
CA ASN A 116 21.23 -1.95 3.50
C ASN A 116 19.70 -2.05 3.52
N ILE A 117 19.09 -1.00 4.03
CA ILE A 117 17.64 -0.76 3.90
C ILE A 117 17.40 0.63 3.35
N LYS A 118 16.59 0.71 2.30
CA LYS A 118 16.11 1.95 1.71
C LYS A 118 14.62 2.06 1.94
N VAL A 119 14.16 3.19 2.45
CA VAL A 119 12.74 3.47 2.69
C VAL A 119 12.35 4.72 1.93
N PHE A 120 11.19 4.71 1.31
CA PHE A 120 10.59 5.86 0.63
C PHE A 120 9.07 5.75 0.71
N SER A 121 8.37 6.86 0.43
CA SER A 121 6.92 6.93 0.35
C SER A 121 6.48 7.60 -0.93
N GLU A 122 5.24 7.34 -1.33
CA GLU A 122 4.56 8.01 -2.42
C GLU A 122 3.18 8.44 -1.94
N THR A 123 2.82 9.70 -2.23
CA THR A 123 1.53 10.28 -1.84
C THR A 123 0.69 10.57 -3.08
N THR A 124 -0.58 10.20 -3.02
CA THR A 124 -1.58 10.48 -4.05
C THR A 124 -2.82 11.08 -3.42
N ARG A 125 -3.27 12.22 -3.93
CA ARG A 125 -4.53 12.85 -3.52
C ARG A 125 -5.68 12.24 -4.32
N VAL A 126 -6.69 11.78 -3.61
CA VAL A 126 -7.89 11.16 -4.18
C VAL A 126 -9.09 12.04 -3.90
N HIS A 127 -9.84 12.38 -4.95
CA HIS A 127 -11.01 13.22 -4.88
C HIS A 127 -12.26 12.34 -4.95
N PHE A 128 -13.06 12.31 -3.90
CA PHE A 128 -14.39 11.68 -3.93
C PHE A 128 -15.46 12.69 -4.31
N CYS A 129 -16.37 12.30 -5.19
CA CYS A 129 -17.63 13.03 -5.35
C CYS A 129 -18.56 12.78 -4.15
N PRO A 130 -19.60 13.60 -3.92
CA PRO A 130 -20.62 13.28 -2.93
C PRO A 130 -21.27 11.94 -3.25
N LEU A 131 -21.24 11.01 -2.29
CA LEU A 131 -21.86 9.70 -2.36
C LEU A 131 -23.19 9.72 -1.58
N LYS A 132 -24.20 9.04 -2.08
CA LYS A 132 -25.46 8.79 -1.35
C LYS A 132 -25.25 7.62 -0.37
N ASP A 133 -26.01 7.62 0.72
CA ASP A 133 -25.96 6.55 1.73
C ASP A 133 -26.21 5.16 1.10
N GLU A 134 -27.16 5.07 0.18
CA GLU A 134 -27.46 3.83 -0.55
C GLU A 134 -26.28 3.32 -1.39
N GLN A 135 -25.46 4.21 -1.93
CA GLN A 135 -24.26 3.85 -2.69
C GLN A 135 -23.15 3.33 -1.77
N ILE A 136 -23.00 3.95 -0.60
CA ILE A 136 -22.03 3.54 0.42
C ILE A 136 -22.43 2.15 0.95
N GLU A 137 -23.69 1.96 1.35
CA GLU A 137 -24.19 0.69 1.85
C GLU A 137 -24.09 -0.42 0.80
N PHE A 138 -24.50 -0.15 -0.45
CA PHE A 138 -24.33 -1.09 -1.55
C PHE A 138 -22.89 -1.55 -1.70
N TYR A 139 -21.94 -0.59 -1.69
CA TYR A 139 -20.54 -0.94 -1.85
C TYR A 139 -20.00 -1.77 -0.68
N VAL A 140 -20.31 -1.38 0.55
CA VAL A 140 -19.85 -2.11 1.75
C VAL A 140 -20.38 -3.53 1.77
N ASP A 141 -21.67 -3.71 1.45
CA ASP A 141 -22.32 -5.02 1.51
C ASP A 141 -21.85 -5.98 0.41
N HIS A 142 -21.59 -5.47 -0.80
CA HIS A 142 -21.20 -6.30 -1.94
C HIS A 142 -19.68 -6.54 -2.03
N TYR A 143 -18.86 -5.52 -1.71
CA TYR A 143 -17.41 -5.58 -1.87
C TYR A 143 -16.66 -5.90 -0.59
N ARG A 144 -17.29 -5.76 0.58
CA ARG A 144 -16.78 -6.11 1.90
C ARG A 144 -15.35 -5.59 2.12
N PRO A 145 -15.12 -4.27 2.11
CA PRO A 145 -13.78 -3.67 2.03
C PRO A 145 -13.03 -3.67 3.38
N PHE A 146 -13.22 -4.69 4.21
CA PHE A 146 -12.66 -4.79 5.56
C PHE A 146 -11.14 -5.04 5.59
N ASP A 147 -10.57 -5.40 4.45
CA ASP A 147 -9.12 -5.60 4.27
C ASP A 147 -8.37 -4.33 3.80
N LYS A 148 -9.08 -3.21 3.64
CA LYS A 148 -8.58 -2.00 2.99
C LYS A 148 -8.59 -0.80 3.92
N ALA A 149 -7.46 -0.07 4.00
CA ALA A 149 -7.41 1.23 4.65
C ALA A 149 -8.41 2.21 4.01
N GLY A 150 -9.13 2.99 4.84
CA GLY A 150 -10.18 3.88 4.38
C GLY A 150 -11.42 3.19 3.81
N ALA A 151 -11.55 1.87 3.98
CA ALA A 151 -12.70 1.08 3.57
C ALA A 151 -13.02 1.12 2.06
N TYR A 152 -12.03 1.29 1.16
CA TYR A 152 -12.29 1.22 -0.29
C TYR A 152 -11.12 0.69 -1.11
N GLY A 153 -11.43 0.21 -2.33
CA GLY A 153 -10.45 -0.12 -3.37
C GLY A 153 -10.72 0.71 -4.63
N ILE A 154 -9.71 1.45 -5.10
CA ILE A 154 -9.85 2.32 -6.28
C ILE A 154 -10.16 1.54 -7.57
N GLN A 155 -9.78 0.27 -7.65
CA GLN A 155 -10.05 -0.61 -8.79
C GLN A 155 -11.46 -1.23 -8.76
N GLU A 156 -12.23 -1.01 -7.70
CA GLU A 156 -13.56 -1.56 -7.49
C GLU A 156 -14.65 -0.57 -7.94
N TRP A 157 -15.91 -0.97 -7.82
CA TRP A 157 -17.08 -0.18 -8.26
C TRP A 157 -17.04 1.28 -7.76
N ILE A 158 -16.69 1.48 -6.48
CA ILE A 158 -16.65 2.81 -5.87
C ILE A 158 -15.58 3.72 -6.50
N GLY A 159 -14.46 3.14 -6.94
CA GLY A 159 -13.44 3.89 -7.67
C GLY A 159 -13.93 4.37 -9.03
N MET A 160 -14.72 3.54 -9.74
CA MET A 160 -15.30 3.88 -11.04
C MET A 160 -16.43 4.91 -10.95
N THR A 161 -17.19 4.89 -9.87
CA THR A 161 -18.41 5.70 -9.75
C THR A 161 -18.26 6.91 -8.83
N GLY A 162 -17.33 6.85 -7.87
CA GLY A 162 -17.18 7.83 -6.82
C GLY A 162 -15.90 8.67 -6.87
N ILE A 163 -14.91 8.29 -7.72
CA ILE A 163 -13.62 8.99 -7.79
C ILE A 163 -13.43 9.64 -9.16
N PRO A 164 -13.79 10.91 -9.32
CA PRO A 164 -13.67 11.62 -10.59
C PRO A 164 -12.23 12.04 -10.91
N LYS A 165 -11.33 12.11 -9.91
CA LYS A 165 -9.96 12.61 -10.11
C LYS A 165 -9.00 12.04 -9.07
N ILE A 166 -7.77 11.78 -9.49
CA ILE A 166 -6.59 11.58 -8.63
C ILE A 166 -5.47 12.54 -9.04
N GLU A 167 -4.64 12.93 -8.09
CA GLU A 167 -3.40 13.68 -8.33
C GLU A 167 -2.24 12.87 -7.77
N GLY A 168 -1.46 12.24 -8.65
CA GLY A 168 -0.37 11.34 -8.30
C GLY A 168 -0.44 9.99 -9.01
N CYS A 169 -0.05 8.93 -8.34
CA CYS A 169 0.11 7.60 -8.90
C CYS A 169 -1.09 6.70 -8.59
N TYR A 170 -1.79 6.21 -9.62
CA TYR A 170 -2.88 5.24 -9.47
C TYR A 170 -2.44 3.97 -8.72
N PHE A 171 -1.29 3.42 -9.10
CA PHE A 171 -0.78 2.18 -8.49
C PHE A 171 -0.37 2.37 -7.02
N ASN A 172 -0.01 3.60 -6.62
CA ASN A 172 0.15 3.94 -5.21
C ASN A 172 -1.16 3.75 -4.43
N VAL A 173 -2.28 4.21 -4.99
CA VAL A 173 -3.61 4.03 -4.36
C VAL A 173 -4.02 2.55 -4.32
N VAL A 174 -3.66 1.75 -5.33
CA VAL A 174 -3.85 0.29 -5.31
C VAL A 174 -3.03 -0.38 -4.19
N GLY A 175 -1.89 0.20 -3.81
CA GLY A 175 -1.09 -0.22 -2.67
C GLY A 175 0.40 -0.44 -2.91
N LEU A 176 0.93 -0.09 -4.10
CA LEU A 176 2.36 -0.12 -4.38
C LEU A 176 2.71 0.85 -5.52
N PRO A 177 3.54 1.89 -5.27
CA PRO A 177 3.94 2.86 -6.29
C PRO A 177 4.99 2.25 -7.24
N VAL A 178 4.54 1.43 -8.18
CA VAL A 178 5.39 0.57 -9.04
C VAL A 178 6.43 1.37 -9.82
N GLN A 179 6.05 2.53 -10.39
CA GLN A 179 6.96 3.36 -11.16
C GLN A 179 8.12 3.87 -10.26
N ARG A 180 7.78 4.35 -9.07
CA ARG A 180 8.77 4.81 -8.10
C ARG A 180 9.65 3.65 -7.61
N LEU A 181 9.06 2.48 -7.35
CA LEU A 181 9.78 1.28 -6.96
C LEU A 181 10.83 0.89 -8.00
N VAL A 182 10.47 0.82 -9.28
CA VAL A 182 11.40 0.51 -10.38
C VAL A 182 12.54 1.54 -10.41
N THR A 183 12.20 2.83 -10.35
CA THR A 183 13.20 3.90 -10.33
C THR A 183 14.19 3.79 -9.16
N GLU A 184 13.70 3.46 -7.97
CA GLU A 184 14.56 3.34 -6.77
C GLU A 184 15.46 2.09 -6.83
N ILE A 185 14.98 1.01 -7.44
CA ILE A 185 15.77 -0.21 -7.69
C ILE A 185 16.86 0.07 -8.73
N ASP A 186 16.53 0.71 -9.86
CA ASP A 186 17.48 1.06 -10.90
C ASP A 186 18.59 2.00 -10.38
N ARG A 187 18.22 3.03 -9.62
CA ARG A 187 19.17 3.95 -8.97
C ARG A 187 20.12 3.26 -7.99
N SER A 188 19.67 2.15 -7.42
CA SER A 188 20.50 1.35 -6.50
C SER A 188 21.42 0.36 -7.24
N GLY A 189 21.41 0.33 -8.58
CA GLY A 189 22.22 -0.60 -9.38
C GLY A 189 21.78 -2.05 -9.22
N ILE A 190 20.57 -2.28 -8.76
CA ILE A 190 19.97 -3.60 -8.49
C ILE A 190 19.21 -4.09 -9.73
N GLY A 191 19.41 -5.35 -10.11
CA GLY A 191 18.56 -6.07 -11.04
C GLY A 191 17.65 -7.04 -10.30
N ILE A 192 16.41 -7.21 -10.76
CA ILE A 192 15.50 -8.24 -10.25
C ILE A 192 15.38 -9.37 -11.26
N ALA A 193 15.42 -10.62 -10.78
CA ALA A 193 15.17 -11.79 -11.62
C ALA A 193 13.76 -11.71 -12.24
N LYS A 194 13.67 -12.03 -13.54
CA LYS A 194 12.39 -12.02 -14.27
C LYS A 194 11.83 -13.41 -14.41
N ASN A 195 10.51 -13.51 -14.51
CA ASN A 195 9.85 -14.72 -14.98
C ASN A 195 10.16 -14.88 -16.49
N HIS A 196 10.55 -16.08 -16.88
CA HIS A 196 10.71 -16.47 -18.30
C HIS A 196 9.39 -17.02 -18.83
#